data_18dce73b30c27f35c92acfc84cf682e9
#
_entry.id   18dce73b30c27f35c92acfc84cf682e9
#
_cell.length_a   1.000
_cell.length_b   1.000
_cell.length_c   1.000
_cell.angle_alpha   90.00
_cell.angle_beta   90.00
_cell.angle_gamma   90.00
#
_symmetry.space_group_name_H-M   'P 1'
#
loop_
_entity.id
_entity.type
_entity.pdbx_description
1 polymer ?
#
loop_
_entity_poly.entity_id
_entity_poly.type
_entity_poly.pdbx_seq_one_letter_code
_entity_poly.pdbx_strand_id
1 'polypeptide(L)'
;MAAIGRAACLGPAGSYSELATHTLCPQAHILFFPTFPAVFDALEEGRSDAAVIPIENSIHGGVLQNLDLLEVRAAVAVAEVRLRIDHRLATRQGVRLSEITRVYSHEQAIGQCARFLDEYLPHAERIFTDSTAKSLALLDEHSAGIVGAHTRAEGVCLSPENIADEKNNFTQFFLLRRRTDGMPERGKTVFFAAVCEHRPGSLLELLTCFAARGINLTRIESRPIPSVPGEYRFFIEIEGDISSPCVREALAQARSACRTFRILGVYD
;
A
#
# COMPACT_ATOMS: atom_id res chain seq x y z
N MET A 1 22.48 -1.11 6.09
CA MET A 1 22.05 -1.28 4.69
C MET A 1 22.74 -0.24 3.82
N ALA A 2 23.01 -0.53 2.54
CA ALA A 2 23.56 0.43 1.59
C ALA A 2 22.60 1.61 1.38
N ALA A 3 23.17 2.81 1.07
CA ALA A 3 22.39 4.01 0.77
C ALA A 3 21.45 3.76 -0.42
N ILE A 4 20.23 4.34 -0.36
CA ILE A 4 19.24 4.26 -1.43
C ILE A 4 19.41 5.52 -2.28
N GLY A 5 19.97 5.37 -3.48
CA GLY A 5 20.13 6.47 -4.43
C GLY A 5 18.93 6.61 -5.37
N ARG A 6 18.25 5.49 -5.70
CA ARG A 6 17.08 5.46 -6.59
C ARG A 6 15.99 4.58 -5.98
N ALA A 7 14.76 5.08 -5.96
CA ALA A 7 13.60 4.34 -5.46
C ALA A 7 12.50 4.28 -6.51
N ALA A 8 11.99 3.09 -6.79
CA ALA A 8 10.90 2.86 -7.75
C ALA A 8 9.53 2.92 -7.04
N CYS A 9 8.53 3.53 -7.66
CA CYS A 9 7.15 3.46 -7.20
C CYS A 9 6.17 3.53 -8.38
N LEU A 10 4.89 3.25 -8.07
CA LEU A 10 3.81 3.43 -9.05
C LEU A 10 3.58 4.92 -9.30
N GLY A 11 3.59 5.33 -10.58
CA GLY A 11 3.23 6.69 -10.99
C GLY A 11 1.72 6.93 -11.05
N PRO A 12 1.33 8.14 -11.41
CA PRO A 12 2.19 9.29 -11.78
C PRO A 12 2.74 10.04 -10.55
N ALA A 13 3.55 11.08 -10.83
CA ALA A 13 3.92 12.08 -9.83
C ALA A 13 2.67 12.74 -9.22
N GLY A 14 2.76 13.19 -7.96
CA GLY A 14 1.63 13.70 -7.18
C GLY A 14 0.78 12.62 -6.51
N SER A 15 1.16 11.34 -6.62
CA SER A 15 0.45 10.21 -6.00
C SER A 15 0.87 9.98 -4.54
N TYR A 16 0.06 9.23 -3.78
CA TYR A 16 0.44 8.76 -2.44
C TYR A 16 1.63 7.79 -2.46
N SER A 17 1.86 7.09 -3.58
CA SER A 17 3.07 6.27 -3.76
C SER A 17 4.34 7.12 -3.79
N GLU A 18 4.31 8.29 -4.43
CA GLU A 18 5.41 9.25 -4.37
C GLU A 18 5.62 9.77 -2.96
N LEU A 19 4.55 10.20 -2.28
CA LEU A 19 4.64 10.69 -0.90
C LEU A 19 5.23 9.64 0.05
N ALA A 20 4.80 8.37 -0.07
CA ALA A 20 5.38 7.26 0.69
C ALA A 20 6.86 7.05 0.38
N THR A 21 7.24 7.19 -0.90
CA THR A 21 8.64 7.05 -1.34
C THR A 21 9.51 8.18 -0.77
N HIS A 22 9.04 9.41 -0.80
CA HIS A 22 9.74 10.54 -0.16
C HIS A 22 9.88 10.35 1.35
N THR A 23 8.85 9.81 2.01
CA THR A 23 8.88 9.56 3.45
C THR A 23 9.89 8.49 3.82
N LEU A 24 9.93 7.38 3.08
CA LEU A 24 10.80 6.23 3.36
C LEU A 24 12.23 6.42 2.82
N CYS A 25 12.38 7.20 1.74
CA CYS A 25 13.64 7.42 1.03
C CYS A 25 13.82 8.90 0.68
N PRO A 26 13.99 9.82 1.66
CA PRO A 26 13.91 11.27 1.42
C PRO A 26 15.03 11.82 0.50
N GLN A 27 16.12 11.09 0.32
CA GLN A 27 17.25 11.50 -0.53
C GLN A 27 17.32 10.74 -1.86
N ALA A 28 16.39 9.79 -2.10
CA ALA A 28 16.41 8.99 -3.32
C ALA A 28 15.82 9.74 -4.51
N HIS A 29 16.40 9.53 -5.69
CA HIS A 29 15.75 9.89 -6.94
C HIS A 29 14.59 8.92 -7.21
N ILE A 30 13.37 9.46 -7.37
CA ILE A 30 12.17 8.64 -7.58
C ILE A 30 12.04 8.29 -9.06
N LEU A 31 11.83 7.00 -9.32
CA LEU A 31 11.53 6.44 -10.64
C LEU A 31 10.07 5.99 -10.69
N PHE A 32 9.28 6.58 -11.57
CA PHE A 32 7.87 6.24 -11.73
C PHE A 32 7.66 5.14 -12.77
N PHE A 33 6.83 4.16 -12.42
CA PHE A 33 6.48 3.08 -13.32
C PHE A 33 4.95 2.98 -13.49
N PRO A 34 4.46 2.48 -14.63
CA PRO A 34 3.02 2.45 -14.92
C PRO A 34 2.28 1.31 -14.24
N THR A 35 2.99 0.27 -13.77
CA THR A 35 2.39 -0.93 -13.14
C THR A 35 3.23 -1.44 -11.99
N PHE A 36 2.61 -2.14 -11.04
CA PHE A 36 3.35 -2.80 -9.96
C PHE A 36 4.36 -3.85 -10.45
N PRO A 37 4.06 -4.73 -11.42
CA PRO A 37 5.09 -5.60 -11.99
C PRO A 37 6.33 -4.84 -12.45
N ALA A 38 6.18 -3.71 -13.15
CA ALA A 38 7.31 -2.90 -13.61
C ALA A 38 8.11 -2.27 -12.46
N VAL A 39 7.47 -1.96 -11.32
CA VAL A 39 8.16 -1.52 -10.10
C VAL A 39 9.05 -2.63 -9.53
N PHE A 40 8.53 -3.87 -9.47
CA PHE A 40 9.31 -5.03 -9.03
C PHE A 40 10.44 -5.37 -10.01
N ASP A 41 10.18 -5.33 -11.32
CA ASP A 41 11.20 -5.56 -12.36
C ASP A 41 12.36 -4.55 -12.22
N ALA A 42 12.06 -3.27 -11.98
CA ALA A 42 13.07 -2.25 -11.77
C ALA A 42 13.97 -2.53 -10.56
N LEU A 43 13.40 -3.06 -9.48
CA LEU A 43 14.17 -3.46 -8.29
C LEU A 43 15.04 -4.69 -8.58
N GLU A 44 14.50 -5.73 -9.18
CA GLU A 44 15.20 -6.99 -9.46
C GLU A 44 16.33 -6.83 -10.46
N GLU A 45 16.12 -6.02 -11.51
CA GLU A 45 17.11 -5.70 -12.54
C GLU A 45 18.16 -4.67 -12.08
N GLY A 46 18.04 -4.11 -10.87
CA GLY A 46 18.99 -3.12 -10.34
C GLY A 46 18.85 -1.73 -10.96
N ARG A 47 17.75 -1.44 -11.68
CA ARG A 47 17.43 -0.09 -12.16
C ARG A 47 17.09 0.85 -10.99
N SER A 48 16.55 0.30 -9.89
CA SER A 48 16.38 0.98 -8.61
C SER A 48 17.07 0.21 -7.47
N ASP A 49 17.39 0.92 -6.39
CA ASP A 49 18.00 0.34 -5.19
C ASP A 49 16.93 -0.14 -4.20
N ALA A 50 15.74 0.45 -4.29
CA ALA A 50 14.57 0.14 -3.49
C ALA A 50 13.28 0.30 -4.30
N ALA A 51 12.18 -0.25 -3.80
CA ALA A 51 10.84 -0.02 -4.35
C ALA A 51 9.85 0.27 -3.22
N VAL A 52 8.86 1.12 -3.49
CA VAL A 52 7.79 1.41 -2.53
C VAL A 52 6.45 1.03 -3.13
N ILE A 53 5.70 0.18 -2.41
CA ILE A 53 4.42 -0.34 -2.85
C ILE A 53 3.36 -0.21 -1.75
N PRO A 54 2.09 0.10 -2.07
CA PRO A 54 0.99 -0.01 -1.13
C PRO A 54 0.71 -1.49 -0.85
N ILE A 55 0.39 -1.81 0.41
CA ILE A 55 0.11 -3.19 0.80
C ILE A 55 -1.30 -3.37 1.35
N GLU A 56 -1.84 -2.32 1.95
CA GLU A 56 -3.18 -2.32 2.52
C GLU A 56 -3.76 -0.91 2.58
N ASN A 57 -5.06 -0.79 2.38
CA ASN A 57 -5.82 0.42 2.69
C ASN A 57 -6.88 0.08 3.73
N SER A 58 -7.05 0.92 4.75
CA SER A 58 -7.94 0.65 5.89
C SER A 58 -9.42 0.53 5.51
N ILE A 59 -9.84 1.02 4.34
CA ILE A 59 -11.22 0.94 3.85
C ILE A 59 -11.39 -0.23 2.87
N HIS A 60 -10.39 -0.45 1.99
CA HIS A 60 -10.49 -1.42 0.88
C HIS A 60 -9.76 -2.73 1.13
N GLY A 61 -9.04 -2.83 2.27
CA GLY A 61 -8.27 -4.03 2.61
C GLY A 61 -6.95 -4.14 1.85
N GLY A 62 -6.45 -5.37 1.73
CA GLY A 62 -5.15 -5.67 1.15
C GLY A 62 -5.06 -5.37 -0.35
N VAL A 63 -3.92 -4.83 -0.79
CA VAL A 63 -3.59 -4.68 -2.21
C VAL A 63 -3.10 -6.04 -2.71
N LEU A 64 -4.05 -6.90 -3.05
CA LEU A 64 -3.84 -8.34 -3.28
C LEU A 64 -2.78 -8.63 -4.35
N GLN A 65 -2.74 -7.84 -5.43
CA GLN A 65 -1.72 -7.96 -6.46
C GLN A 65 -0.30 -7.81 -5.91
N ASN A 66 -0.09 -6.87 -4.99
CA ASN A 66 1.23 -6.62 -4.40
C ASN A 66 1.63 -7.72 -3.40
N LEU A 67 0.66 -8.30 -2.69
CA LEU A 67 0.91 -9.49 -1.85
C LEU A 67 1.38 -10.67 -2.70
N ASP A 68 0.68 -10.95 -3.80
CA ASP A 68 1.01 -12.05 -4.72
C ASP A 68 2.40 -11.81 -5.36
N LEU A 69 2.69 -10.58 -5.79
CA LEU A 69 4.01 -10.23 -6.34
C LEU A 69 5.12 -10.38 -5.30
N LEU A 70 4.92 -9.88 -4.07
CA LEU A 70 5.93 -9.95 -3.01
C LEU A 70 6.30 -11.39 -2.66
N GLU A 71 5.36 -12.33 -2.75
CA GLU A 71 5.63 -13.73 -2.48
C GLU A 71 6.51 -14.37 -3.55
N VAL A 72 6.26 -14.10 -4.83
CA VAL A 72 6.95 -14.80 -5.94
C VAL A 72 8.25 -14.10 -6.35
N ARG A 73 8.36 -12.78 -6.12
CA ARG A 73 9.50 -11.97 -6.53
C ARG A 73 10.68 -12.07 -5.56
N ALA A 74 11.88 -11.69 -6.04
CA ALA A 74 13.10 -11.67 -5.24
C ALA A 74 13.23 -10.38 -4.39
N ALA A 75 12.13 -9.97 -3.75
CA ALA A 75 12.04 -8.80 -2.92
C ALA A 75 11.71 -9.15 -1.46
N VAL A 76 12.04 -8.24 -0.54
CA VAL A 76 11.67 -8.31 0.88
C VAL A 76 11.32 -6.94 1.41
N ALA A 77 10.32 -6.85 2.29
CA ALA A 77 9.98 -5.63 2.99
C ALA A 77 10.99 -5.37 4.13
N VAL A 78 11.49 -4.14 4.22
CA VAL A 78 12.52 -3.75 5.20
C VAL A 78 12.15 -2.54 6.03
N ALA A 79 11.08 -1.83 5.65
CA ALA A 79 10.48 -0.73 6.41
C ALA A 79 9.03 -0.55 5.97
N GLU A 80 8.25 0.17 6.79
CA GLU A 80 6.88 0.56 6.46
C GLU A 80 6.62 2.04 6.73
N VAL A 81 5.57 2.56 6.11
CA VAL A 81 4.95 3.83 6.47
C VAL A 81 3.43 3.71 6.32
N ARG A 82 2.69 4.29 7.26
CA ARG A 82 1.23 4.44 7.18
C ARG A 82 0.92 5.90 6.90
N LEU A 83 0.36 6.17 5.72
CA LEU A 83 -0.04 7.51 5.32
C LEU A 83 -1.54 7.68 5.46
N ARG A 84 -1.94 8.78 6.07
CA ARG A 84 -3.34 9.20 6.06
C ARG A 84 -3.73 9.63 4.66
N ILE A 85 -4.84 9.10 4.17
CA ILE A 85 -5.42 9.46 2.87
C ILE A 85 -6.42 10.58 3.10
N ASP A 86 -6.06 11.77 2.68
CA ASP A 86 -6.81 12.99 2.87
C ASP A 86 -7.15 13.57 1.49
N HIS A 87 -8.43 13.58 1.15
CA HIS A 87 -8.92 14.06 -0.13
C HIS A 87 -9.34 15.53 -0.04
N ARG A 88 -8.94 16.30 -1.03
CA ARG A 88 -9.25 17.73 -1.17
C ARG A 88 -9.93 18.01 -2.50
N LEU A 89 -10.88 18.91 -2.49
CA LEU A 89 -11.39 19.48 -3.73
C LEU A 89 -10.38 20.50 -4.23
N ALA A 90 -9.93 20.33 -5.47
CA ALA A 90 -9.01 21.20 -6.18
C ALA A 90 -9.77 21.97 -7.25
N THR A 91 -9.60 23.29 -7.30
CA THR A 91 -10.19 24.17 -8.32
C THR A 91 -9.14 25.14 -8.86
N ARG A 92 -9.39 25.75 -10.00
CA ARG A 92 -8.65 26.95 -10.40
C ARG A 92 -8.89 28.06 -9.39
N GLN A 93 -7.91 28.95 -9.24
CA GLN A 93 -8.03 30.10 -8.35
C GLN A 93 -9.22 30.98 -8.75
N GLY A 94 -10.06 31.35 -7.77
CA GLY A 94 -11.23 32.21 -7.97
C GLY A 94 -12.52 31.50 -8.38
N VAL A 95 -12.48 30.21 -8.69
CA VAL A 95 -13.68 29.41 -9.03
C VAL A 95 -14.52 29.15 -7.76
N ARG A 96 -15.81 29.42 -7.84
CA ARG A 96 -16.79 29.17 -6.76
C ARG A 96 -17.45 27.80 -6.94
N LEU A 97 -17.84 27.14 -5.85
CA LEU A 97 -18.52 25.85 -5.89
C LEU A 97 -19.76 25.84 -6.79
N SER A 98 -20.52 26.95 -6.82
CA SER A 98 -21.73 27.09 -7.66
C SER A 98 -21.46 27.13 -9.16
N GLU A 99 -20.20 27.32 -9.59
CA GLU A 99 -19.80 27.37 -11.00
C GLU A 99 -19.30 26.01 -11.50
N ILE A 100 -19.13 25.04 -10.60
CA ILE A 100 -18.60 23.71 -10.93
C ILE A 100 -19.70 22.84 -11.53
N THR A 101 -19.49 22.38 -12.74
CA THR A 101 -20.38 21.47 -13.48
C THR A 101 -19.75 20.11 -13.72
N ARG A 102 -18.43 19.95 -13.46
CA ARG A 102 -17.69 18.68 -13.67
C ARG A 102 -16.70 18.45 -12.53
N VAL A 103 -16.59 17.20 -12.10
CA VAL A 103 -15.61 16.75 -11.10
C VAL A 103 -14.80 15.59 -11.66
N TYR A 104 -13.47 15.78 -11.71
CA TYR A 104 -12.52 14.80 -12.24
C TYR A 104 -11.78 14.10 -11.10
N SER A 105 -11.74 12.79 -11.07
CA SER A 105 -10.78 12.02 -10.26
C SER A 105 -10.78 10.53 -10.63
N HIS A 106 -9.92 9.77 -9.96
CA HIS A 106 -10.00 8.32 -9.97
C HIS A 106 -11.32 7.86 -9.35
N GLU A 107 -11.94 6.82 -9.91
CA GLU A 107 -13.24 6.29 -9.48
C GLU A 107 -13.31 6.07 -7.96
N GLN A 108 -12.26 5.48 -7.39
CA GLN A 108 -12.17 5.23 -5.96
C GLN A 108 -12.23 6.54 -5.13
N ALA A 109 -11.56 7.60 -5.55
CA ALA A 109 -11.57 8.88 -4.84
C ALA A 109 -12.94 9.58 -4.93
N ILE A 110 -13.60 9.49 -6.08
CA ILE A 110 -14.97 9.97 -6.26
C ILE A 110 -15.93 9.21 -5.33
N GLY A 111 -15.82 7.88 -5.27
CA GLY A 111 -16.63 7.05 -4.37
C GLY A 111 -16.40 7.37 -2.88
N GLN A 112 -15.16 7.65 -2.50
CA GLN A 112 -14.80 8.03 -1.11
C GLN A 112 -15.24 9.44 -0.70
N CYS A 113 -15.67 10.28 -1.64
CA CYS A 113 -16.15 11.64 -1.42
C CYS A 113 -17.63 11.81 -1.84
N ALA A 114 -18.38 10.72 -1.93
CA ALA A 114 -19.73 10.72 -2.51
C ALA A 114 -20.68 11.64 -1.74
N ARG A 115 -20.68 11.62 -0.41
CA ARG A 115 -21.57 12.47 0.43
C ARG A 115 -21.28 13.95 0.20
N PHE A 116 -20.01 14.35 0.17
CA PHE A 116 -19.64 15.73 -0.11
C PHE A 116 -20.12 16.16 -1.50
N LEU A 117 -19.93 15.31 -2.52
CA LEU A 117 -20.36 15.61 -3.88
C LEU A 117 -21.88 15.71 -4.00
N ASP A 118 -22.64 14.83 -3.32
CA ASP A 118 -24.11 14.84 -3.31
C ASP A 118 -24.67 16.09 -2.61
N GLU A 119 -24.03 16.56 -1.54
CA GLU A 119 -24.46 17.70 -0.76
C GLU A 119 -24.11 19.05 -1.42
N TYR A 120 -22.87 19.20 -1.89
CA TYR A 120 -22.34 20.49 -2.34
C TYR A 120 -22.27 20.66 -3.88
N LEU A 121 -22.23 19.56 -4.62
CA LEU A 121 -22.08 19.52 -6.08
C LEU A 121 -23.06 18.51 -6.74
N PRO A 122 -24.37 18.51 -6.35
CA PRO A 122 -25.31 17.47 -6.81
C PRO A 122 -25.54 17.46 -8.33
N HIS A 123 -25.28 18.58 -9.02
CA HIS A 123 -25.47 18.73 -10.46
C HIS A 123 -24.18 18.51 -11.27
N ALA A 124 -23.02 18.37 -10.61
CA ALA A 124 -21.76 18.20 -11.30
C ALA A 124 -21.62 16.77 -11.86
N GLU A 125 -21.26 16.70 -13.11
CA GLU A 125 -20.91 15.43 -13.77
C GLU A 125 -19.63 14.85 -13.14
N ARG A 126 -19.64 13.56 -12.77
CA ARG A 126 -18.48 12.84 -12.21
C ARG A 126 -17.76 12.12 -13.33
N ILE A 127 -16.54 12.56 -13.63
CA ILE A 127 -15.74 12.06 -14.75
C ILE A 127 -14.52 11.33 -14.21
N PHE A 128 -14.39 10.04 -14.55
CA PHE A 128 -13.31 9.20 -14.07
C PHE A 128 -12.02 9.44 -14.86
N THR A 129 -10.92 9.49 -14.13
CA THR A 129 -9.56 9.58 -14.66
C THR A 129 -8.71 8.43 -14.14
N ASP A 130 -7.61 8.11 -14.81
CA ASP A 130 -6.74 6.99 -14.40
C ASP A 130 -6.00 7.25 -13.07
N SER A 131 -5.97 8.51 -12.60
CA SER A 131 -5.38 8.87 -11.31
C SER A 131 -5.91 10.20 -10.80
N THR A 132 -5.85 10.43 -9.48
CA THR A 132 -6.18 11.72 -8.86
C THR A 132 -5.26 12.85 -9.36
N ALA A 133 -3.99 12.55 -9.66
CA ALA A 133 -3.05 13.54 -10.18
C ALA A 133 -3.40 14.02 -11.60
N LYS A 134 -3.93 13.15 -12.48
CA LYS A 134 -4.38 13.53 -13.83
C LYS A 134 -5.53 14.54 -13.83
N SER A 135 -6.35 14.57 -12.78
CA SER A 135 -7.48 15.50 -12.69
C SER A 135 -7.04 16.96 -12.71
N LEU A 136 -5.82 17.28 -12.23
CA LEU A 136 -5.29 18.65 -12.24
C LEU A 136 -5.10 19.22 -13.64
N ALA A 137 -4.71 18.39 -14.61
CA ALA A 137 -4.50 18.81 -15.98
C ALA A 137 -5.81 19.15 -16.73
N LEU A 138 -6.95 18.72 -16.17
CA LEU A 138 -8.28 18.90 -16.76
C LEU A 138 -9.06 20.08 -16.15
N LEU A 139 -8.47 20.77 -15.15
CA LEU A 139 -9.15 21.86 -14.46
C LEU A 139 -9.32 23.10 -15.35
N ASP A 140 -10.55 23.58 -15.39
CA ASP A 140 -10.95 24.86 -16.00
C ASP A 140 -11.84 25.67 -15.04
N GLU A 141 -12.52 26.70 -15.55
CA GLU A 141 -13.39 27.62 -14.80
C GLU A 141 -14.70 26.96 -14.31
N HIS A 142 -15.05 25.77 -14.84
CA HIS A 142 -16.29 25.07 -14.53
C HIS A 142 -16.05 23.66 -13.98
N SER A 143 -14.84 23.39 -13.53
CA SER A 143 -14.49 22.06 -13.07
C SER A 143 -13.68 22.04 -11.77
N ALA A 144 -13.78 20.91 -11.08
CA ALA A 144 -12.98 20.58 -9.91
C ALA A 144 -12.30 19.23 -10.08
N GLY A 145 -11.25 18.99 -9.30
CA GLY A 145 -10.62 17.68 -9.17
C GLY A 145 -10.64 17.22 -7.70
N ILE A 146 -10.67 15.92 -7.46
CA ILE A 146 -10.38 15.37 -6.14
C ILE A 146 -8.94 14.89 -6.13
N VAL A 147 -8.13 15.44 -5.22
CA VAL A 147 -6.68 15.18 -5.14
C VAL A 147 -6.25 14.93 -3.70
N GLY A 148 -5.02 14.44 -3.50
CA GLY A 148 -4.44 14.31 -2.16
C GLY A 148 -4.10 15.67 -1.54
N ALA A 149 -4.18 15.80 -0.22
CA ALA A 149 -3.85 17.03 0.52
C ALA A 149 -2.39 17.51 0.33
N HIS A 150 -1.50 16.59 -0.05
CA HIS A 150 -0.10 16.88 -0.35
C HIS A 150 0.12 17.48 -1.75
N THR A 151 -0.91 17.48 -2.59
CA THR A 151 -0.83 18.02 -3.96
C THR A 151 -0.45 19.51 -3.96
N ARG A 152 0.44 19.88 -4.86
CA ARG A 152 0.84 21.27 -5.12
C ARG A 152 0.84 21.50 -6.63
N ALA A 153 0.09 22.50 -7.08
CA ALA A 153 0.05 22.92 -8.47
C ALA A 153 -0.17 24.43 -8.55
N GLU A 154 0.49 25.08 -9.49
CA GLU A 154 0.36 26.53 -9.70
C GLU A 154 -1.05 26.89 -10.17
N GLY A 155 -1.61 27.96 -9.60
CA GLY A 155 -2.96 28.42 -9.94
C GLY A 155 -4.10 27.50 -9.49
N VAL A 156 -3.82 26.53 -8.59
CA VAL A 156 -4.81 25.60 -8.01
C VAL A 156 -5.00 25.90 -6.54
N CYS A 157 -6.25 25.99 -6.11
CA CYS A 157 -6.66 26.08 -4.72
C CYS A 157 -7.21 24.73 -4.25
N LEU A 158 -6.83 24.32 -3.04
CA LEU A 158 -7.40 23.15 -2.38
C LEU A 158 -8.42 23.56 -1.32
N SER A 159 -9.49 22.77 -1.16
CA SER A 159 -10.40 22.94 -0.02
C SER A 159 -9.64 22.86 1.30
N PRO A 160 -10.02 23.66 2.32
CA PRO A 160 -9.31 23.68 3.61
C PRO A 160 -9.48 22.37 4.38
N GLU A 161 -10.56 21.63 4.12
CA GLU A 161 -10.92 20.42 4.86
C GLU A 161 -10.84 19.18 3.97
N ASN A 162 -10.62 18.03 4.62
CA ASN A 162 -10.77 16.72 3.99
C ASN A 162 -12.23 16.49 3.63
N ILE A 163 -12.51 16.26 2.34
CA ILE A 163 -13.85 16.03 1.81
C ILE A 163 -14.24 14.55 1.77
N ALA A 164 -13.35 13.64 2.18
CA ALA A 164 -13.65 12.21 2.22
C ALA A 164 -14.75 11.89 3.25
N ASP A 165 -15.59 10.93 2.92
CA ASP A 165 -16.68 10.42 3.77
C ASP A 165 -16.14 9.81 5.07
N GLU A 166 -15.04 9.05 4.95
CA GLU A 166 -14.33 8.43 6.06
C GLU A 166 -13.03 9.19 6.36
N LYS A 167 -12.96 9.82 7.52
CA LYS A 167 -11.82 10.66 7.93
C LYS A 167 -10.58 9.84 8.37
N ASN A 168 -10.78 8.57 8.77
CA ASN A 168 -9.74 7.68 9.27
C ASN A 168 -9.28 6.68 8.19
N ASN A 169 -9.01 7.19 6.99
CA ASN A 169 -8.48 6.40 5.90
C ASN A 169 -6.95 6.43 5.91
N PHE A 170 -6.32 5.26 5.97
CA PHE A 170 -4.86 5.09 5.93
C PHE A 170 -4.48 4.05 4.88
N THR A 171 -3.35 4.28 4.24
CA THR A 171 -2.71 3.28 3.38
C THR A 171 -1.34 2.95 3.95
N GLN A 172 -1.06 1.67 4.13
CA GLN A 172 0.23 1.13 4.51
C GLN A 172 1.05 0.88 3.25
N PHE A 173 2.30 1.35 3.27
CA PHE A 173 3.28 1.13 2.19
C PHE A 173 4.49 0.41 2.75
N PHE A 174 5.02 -0.53 1.97
CA PHE A 174 6.29 -1.18 2.26
C PHE A 174 7.42 -0.60 1.43
N LEU A 175 8.58 -0.44 2.07
CA LEU A 175 9.87 -0.28 1.41
C LEU A 175 10.45 -1.67 1.13
N LEU A 176 10.69 -1.95 -0.13
CA LEU A 176 11.27 -3.21 -0.59
C LEU A 176 12.74 -3.04 -0.96
N ARG A 177 13.53 -4.08 -0.65
CA ARG A 177 14.88 -4.28 -1.14
C ARG A 177 14.96 -5.62 -1.86
N ARG A 178 16.01 -5.82 -2.68
CA ARG A 178 16.27 -7.16 -3.23
C ARG A 178 16.56 -8.14 -2.11
N ARG A 179 16.04 -9.35 -2.23
CA ARG A 179 16.30 -10.42 -1.25
C ARG A 179 17.80 -10.75 -1.13
N THR A 180 18.57 -10.59 -2.20
CA THR A 180 20.04 -10.76 -2.22
C THR A 180 20.77 -9.72 -1.36
N ASP A 181 20.18 -8.56 -1.10
CA ASP A 181 20.76 -7.52 -0.23
C ASP A 181 20.63 -7.90 1.28
N GLY A 182 19.98 -9.03 1.57
CA GLY A 182 19.69 -9.53 2.92
C GLY A 182 18.39 -8.99 3.50
N MET A 183 17.92 -9.66 4.54
CA MET A 183 16.83 -9.17 5.40
C MET A 183 17.43 -8.52 6.65
N PRO A 184 16.73 -7.56 7.27
CA PRO A 184 17.11 -7.07 8.58
C PRO A 184 17.20 -8.20 9.60
N GLU A 185 18.26 -8.23 10.39
CA GLU A 185 18.44 -9.18 11.50
C GLU A 185 17.67 -8.76 12.76
N ARG A 186 17.19 -7.52 12.76
CA ARG A 186 16.38 -6.92 13.83
C ARG A 186 15.18 -6.24 13.22
N GLY A 187 14.09 -6.28 13.93
CA GLY A 187 12.82 -5.66 13.56
C GLY A 187 11.73 -6.23 14.43
N LYS A 188 10.74 -5.42 14.75
CA LYS A 188 9.64 -5.76 15.67
C LYS A 188 8.44 -6.37 14.97
N THR A 189 8.44 -6.36 13.65
CA THR A 189 7.36 -6.92 12.84
C THR A 189 7.93 -7.92 11.84
N VAL A 190 7.31 -9.09 11.77
CA VAL A 190 7.65 -10.13 10.79
C VAL A 190 6.44 -10.41 9.92
N PHE A 191 6.61 -10.25 8.60
CA PHE A 191 5.60 -10.56 7.61
C PHE A 191 6.00 -11.80 6.82
N PHE A 192 5.09 -12.77 6.70
CA PHE A 192 5.38 -14.04 6.01
C PHE A 192 4.16 -14.58 5.25
N ALA A 193 4.44 -15.46 4.28
CA ALA A 193 3.44 -16.26 3.58
C ALA A 193 3.59 -17.73 3.96
N ALA A 194 2.46 -18.41 4.19
CA ALA A 194 2.41 -19.82 4.57
C ALA A 194 1.29 -20.56 3.83
N VAL A 195 1.55 -21.81 3.44
CA VAL A 195 0.54 -22.74 2.92
C VAL A 195 0.47 -23.93 3.86
N CYS A 196 -0.66 -24.05 4.55
CA CYS A 196 -0.95 -25.19 5.43
C CYS A 196 -1.46 -26.40 4.60
N GLU A 197 -1.42 -27.58 5.20
CA GLU A 197 -2.12 -28.74 4.63
C GLU A 197 -3.62 -28.47 4.55
N HIS A 198 -4.29 -28.99 3.53
CA HIS A 198 -5.74 -28.85 3.38
C HIS A 198 -6.47 -29.89 4.23
N ARG A 199 -6.53 -29.65 5.54
CA ARG A 199 -7.26 -30.45 6.53
C ARG A 199 -7.82 -29.60 7.67
N PRO A 200 -8.88 -30.08 8.36
CA PRO A 200 -9.40 -29.39 9.55
C PRO A 200 -8.31 -29.15 10.59
N GLY A 201 -8.26 -27.93 11.14
CA GLY A 201 -7.32 -27.55 12.19
C GLY A 201 -5.95 -27.05 11.73
N SER A 202 -5.56 -27.19 10.45
CA SER A 202 -4.22 -26.77 9.97
C SER A 202 -3.89 -25.31 10.23
N LEU A 203 -4.84 -24.41 9.96
CA LEU A 203 -4.66 -22.99 10.27
C LEU A 203 -4.56 -22.74 11.78
N LEU A 204 -5.36 -23.44 12.58
CA LEU A 204 -5.29 -23.34 14.04
C LEU A 204 -3.91 -23.78 14.57
N GLU A 205 -3.34 -24.84 14.03
CA GLU A 205 -1.99 -25.30 14.40
C GLU A 205 -0.95 -24.22 14.12
N LEU A 206 -1.01 -23.60 12.94
CA LEU A 206 -0.14 -22.47 12.59
C LEU A 206 -0.29 -21.31 13.57
N LEU A 207 -1.53 -20.86 13.85
CA LEU A 207 -1.79 -19.74 14.75
C LEU A 207 -1.40 -20.05 16.20
N THR A 208 -1.53 -21.30 16.64
CA THR A 208 -1.15 -21.74 17.97
C THR A 208 0.36 -21.59 18.23
N CYS A 209 1.21 -21.68 17.19
CA CYS A 209 2.65 -21.45 17.33
C CYS A 209 2.97 -20.07 17.92
N PHE A 210 2.18 -19.06 17.58
CA PHE A 210 2.33 -17.69 18.03
C PHE A 210 1.52 -17.42 19.31
N ALA A 211 0.25 -17.82 19.33
CA ALA A 211 -0.65 -17.58 20.46
C ALA A 211 -0.13 -18.20 21.77
N ALA A 212 0.42 -19.42 21.73
CA ALA A 212 0.99 -20.09 22.89
C ALA A 212 2.21 -19.36 23.50
N ARG A 213 2.81 -18.42 22.75
CA ARG A 213 3.95 -17.60 23.17
C ARG A 213 3.58 -16.13 23.42
N GLY A 214 2.28 -15.80 23.39
CA GLY A 214 1.82 -14.41 23.56
C GLY A 214 2.23 -13.46 22.43
N ILE A 215 2.56 -14.00 21.26
CA ILE A 215 2.91 -13.20 20.07
C ILE A 215 1.61 -12.79 19.37
N ASN A 216 1.39 -11.48 19.25
CA ASN A 216 0.21 -10.91 18.61
C ASN A 216 0.30 -11.01 17.07
N LEU A 217 -0.84 -11.26 16.43
CA LEU A 217 -1.00 -11.15 14.99
C LEU A 217 -1.69 -9.82 14.68
N THR A 218 -1.10 -9.02 13.78
CA THR A 218 -1.67 -7.75 13.32
C THR A 218 -2.37 -7.86 11.98
N ARG A 219 -2.07 -8.93 11.24
CA ARG A 219 -2.70 -9.21 9.94
C ARG A 219 -2.83 -10.71 9.71
N ILE A 220 -3.94 -11.09 9.10
CA ILE A 220 -4.12 -12.36 8.42
C ILE A 220 -4.98 -12.17 7.17
N GLU A 221 -4.44 -12.53 6.02
CA GLU A 221 -5.10 -12.46 4.72
C GLU A 221 -5.04 -13.82 4.05
N SER A 222 -6.18 -14.38 3.67
CA SER A 222 -6.25 -15.66 2.97
C SER A 222 -6.40 -15.44 1.47
N ARG A 223 -5.58 -16.14 0.67
CA ARG A 223 -5.61 -16.09 -0.79
C ARG A 223 -5.74 -17.49 -1.36
N PRO A 224 -6.71 -17.76 -2.26
CA PRO A 224 -6.76 -19.02 -2.97
C PRO A 224 -5.51 -19.19 -3.83
N ILE A 225 -5.01 -20.42 -3.93
CA ILE A 225 -3.92 -20.77 -4.84
C ILE A 225 -4.54 -21.11 -6.20
N PRO A 226 -4.32 -20.30 -7.26
CA PRO A 226 -5.02 -20.47 -8.53
C PRO A 226 -4.84 -21.86 -9.18
N SER A 227 -3.66 -22.47 -8.98
CA SER A 227 -3.30 -23.77 -9.55
C SER A 227 -3.88 -24.96 -8.79
N VAL A 228 -4.41 -24.78 -7.58
CA VAL A 228 -4.88 -25.87 -6.71
C VAL A 228 -6.21 -25.48 -6.06
N PRO A 229 -7.36 -25.84 -6.67
CA PRO A 229 -8.68 -25.52 -6.12
C PRO A 229 -8.85 -26.03 -4.69
N GLY A 230 -9.37 -25.17 -3.81
CA GLY A 230 -9.61 -25.46 -2.40
C GLY A 230 -8.40 -25.25 -1.48
N GLU A 231 -7.22 -24.97 -2.02
CA GLU A 231 -6.05 -24.62 -1.20
C GLU A 231 -5.88 -23.11 -1.08
N TYR A 232 -5.41 -22.69 0.09
CA TYR A 232 -5.21 -21.30 0.44
C TYR A 232 -3.78 -21.05 0.92
N ARG A 233 -3.29 -19.88 0.57
CA ARG A 233 -2.09 -19.24 1.08
C ARG A 233 -2.52 -18.20 2.11
N PHE A 234 -1.79 -18.11 3.20
CA PHE A 234 -2.01 -17.13 4.25
C PHE A 234 -0.85 -16.15 4.30
N PHE A 235 -1.16 -14.85 4.17
CA PHE A 235 -0.22 -13.76 4.46
C PHE A 235 -0.48 -13.32 5.90
N ILE A 236 0.55 -13.39 6.73
CA ILE A 236 0.43 -13.18 8.17
C ILE A 236 1.51 -12.19 8.62
N GLU A 237 1.11 -11.23 9.45
CA GLU A 237 1.99 -10.29 10.11
C GLU A 237 1.90 -10.51 11.62
N ILE A 238 3.06 -10.59 12.27
CA ILE A 238 3.18 -10.75 13.72
C ILE A 238 4.00 -9.61 14.32
N GLU A 239 3.64 -9.22 15.54
CA GLU A 239 4.44 -8.33 16.37
C GLU A 239 5.44 -9.13 17.18
N GLY A 240 6.74 -8.89 17.00
CA GLY A 240 7.77 -9.52 17.78
C GLY A 240 9.17 -9.31 17.22
N ASP A 241 10.12 -9.08 18.12
CA ASP A 241 11.52 -8.93 17.74
C ASP A 241 12.05 -10.27 17.19
N ILE A 242 12.39 -10.28 15.88
CA ILE A 242 12.91 -11.46 15.19
C ILE A 242 14.24 -11.96 15.82
N SER A 243 14.98 -11.10 16.52
CA SER A 243 16.20 -11.50 17.25
C SER A 243 15.88 -12.27 18.55
N SER A 244 14.66 -12.16 19.05
CA SER A 244 14.21 -12.87 20.25
C SER A 244 14.17 -14.38 20.05
N PRO A 245 14.69 -15.20 20.98
CA PRO A 245 14.57 -16.66 20.91
C PRO A 245 13.12 -17.13 20.80
N CYS A 246 12.20 -16.50 21.54
CA CYS A 246 10.78 -16.83 21.54
C CYS A 246 10.15 -16.70 20.14
N VAL A 247 10.43 -15.60 19.43
CA VAL A 247 9.91 -15.36 18.06
C VAL A 247 10.55 -16.33 17.07
N ARG A 248 11.87 -16.58 17.18
CA ARG A 248 12.57 -17.54 16.32
C ARG A 248 12.02 -18.96 16.46
N GLU A 249 11.76 -19.40 17.68
CA GLU A 249 11.17 -20.72 17.95
C GLU A 249 9.74 -20.81 17.40
N ALA A 250 8.93 -19.76 17.58
CA ALA A 250 7.58 -19.70 17.00
C ALA A 250 7.60 -19.82 15.48
N LEU A 251 8.48 -19.07 14.81
CA LEU A 251 8.66 -19.11 13.35
C LEU A 251 9.19 -20.48 12.89
N ALA A 252 10.11 -21.11 13.62
CA ALA A 252 10.62 -22.44 13.31
C ALA A 252 9.52 -23.49 13.42
N GLN A 253 8.70 -23.44 14.49
CA GLN A 253 7.56 -24.32 14.66
C GLN A 253 6.49 -24.12 13.59
N ALA A 254 6.14 -22.85 13.28
CA ALA A 254 5.22 -22.48 12.21
C ALA A 254 5.66 -23.03 10.86
N ARG A 255 6.97 -22.92 10.55
CA ARG A 255 7.56 -23.49 9.34
C ARG A 255 7.38 -24.99 9.24
N SER A 256 7.53 -25.72 10.36
CA SER A 256 7.36 -27.18 10.42
C SER A 256 5.90 -27.61 10.28
N ALA A 257 4.95 -26.75 10.68
CA ALA A 257 3.51 -26.98 10.58
C ALA A 257 2.94 -26.68 9.18
N CYS A 258 3.74 -26.10 8.27
CA CYS A 258 3.28 -25.66 6.96
C CYS A 258 3.99 -26.42 5.84
N ARG A 259 3.28 -26.64 4.73
CA ARG A 259 3.85 -27.19 3.49
C ARG A 259 4.86 -26.22 2.87
N THR A 260 4.56 -24.94 2.89
CA THR A 260 5.49 -23.88 2.51
C THR A 260 5.43 -22.72 3.50
N PHE A 261 6.58 -22.10 3.75
CA PHE A 261 6.71 -20.98 4.66
C PHE A 261 7.82 -20.05 4.16
N ARG A 262 7.48 -18.79 3.89
CA ARG A 262 8.43 -17.80 3.37
C ARG A 262 8.30 -16.48 4.12
N ILE A 263 9.35 -16.00 4.74
CA ILE A 263 9.42 -14.64 5.29
C ILE A 263 9.51 -13.66 4.12
N LEU A 264 8.62 -12.68 4.12
CA LEU A 264 8.47 -11.65 3.10
C LEU A 264 8.99 -10.28 3.57
N GLY A 265 9.14 -10.09 4.87
CA GLY A 265 9.68 -8.87 5.43
C GLY A 265 9.97 -8.97 6.92
N VAL A 266 10.87 -8.11 7.37
CA VAL A 266 11.20 -7.83 8.78
C VAL A 266 11.43 -6.33 8.89
N TYR A 267 10.66 -5.65 9.75
CA TYR A 267 10.69 -4.19 9.85
C TYR A 267 10.18 -3.69 11.22
N ASP A 268 10.37 -2.40 11.46
CA ASP A 268 9.85 -1.66 12.63
C ASP A 268 8.66 -0.78 12.25
#